data_cb61e453ab3c11d30a70fee278192c3d
#
_entry.id   cb61e453ab3c11d30a70fee278192c3d
#
_cell.length_a   1.000
_cell.length_b   1.000
_cell.length_c   1.000
_cell.angle_alpha   90.00
_cell.angle_beta   90.00
_cell.angle_gamma   90.00
#
_symmetry.space_group_name_H-M   'P 1'
#
loop_
_entity.id
_entity.type
_entity.pdbx_description
1 polymer ?
#
loop_
_entity_poly.entity_id
_entity_poly.type
_entity_poly.pdbx_seq_one_letter_code
_entity_poly.pdbx_strand_id
1 'polypeptide(L)'
;MMLRFFLVPLLALGFSLPAAAGVQPFPPSFKTEEIQTDGATIHVRVGGQGPAVIMLHGFADTGDMWAPLAAELARDHTVIVPDLRGLGLSSHPETGYDKKTQGGDIARVLDSLKIEKTDLVTHDIGNMVGYAFAAQYPDRVTRWVVMDAPLPGIGN
;
A
#
# COMPACT_ATOMS: atom_id res chain seq x y z
N MET A 1 53.15 54.17 11.25
CA MET A 1 53.05 52.74 10.94
C MET A 1 51.58 52.37 11.00
N MET A 2 50.88 52.34 9.81
CA MET A 2 49.40 52.08 9.70
C MET A 2 49.18 50.63 9.50
N LEU A 3 48.49 49.98 10.45
CA LEU A 3 48.11 48.59 10.40
C LEU A 3 46.80 48.44 9.55
N ARG A 4 46.91 47.84 8.36
CA ARG A 4 45.73 47.54 7.48
C ARG A 4 45.13 46.21 7.90
N PHE A 5 43.91 46.22 8.47
CA PHE A 5 43.12 45.03 8.68
C PHE A 5 42.44 44.62 7.37
N PHE A 6 42.77 43.43 6.85
CA PHE A 6 42.03 42.79 5.76
C PHE A 6 40.83 42.04 6.36
N LEU A 7 39.64 42.50 6.02
CA LEU A 7 38.40 41.79 6.32
C LEU A 7 38.23 40.67 5.28
N VAL A 8 38.35 39.41 5.69
CA VAL A 8 38.06 38.27 4.84
C VAL A 8 36.55 37.99 4.97
N PRO A 9 35.78 38.07 3.87
CA PRO A 9 34.37 37.69 3.94
C PRO A 9 34.23 36.18 4.16
N LEU A 10 33.60 35.80 5.26
CA LEU A 10 33.22 34.43 5.56
C LEU A 10 32.06 34.05 4.64
N LEU A 11 32.33 33.29 3.58
CA LEU A 11 31.34 32.77 2.69
C LEU A 11 30.57 31.62 3.42
N ALA A 12 29.38 31.93 3.94
CA ALA A 12 28.52 30.93 4.53
C ALA A 12 27.99 30.02 3.41
N LEU A 13 28.60 28.85 3.24
CA LEU A 13 27.99 27.78 2.45
C LEU A 13 26.70 27.32 3.16
N GLY A 14 25.55 27.76 2.64
CA GLY A 14 24.28 27.24 3.06
C GLY A 14 24.15 25.75 2.65
N PHE A 15 24.33 24.84 3.59
CA PHE A 15 23.94 23.46 3.43
C PHE A 15 22.41 23.39 3.37
N SER A 16 21.83 23.26 2.18
CA SER A 16 20.44 22.83 2.03
C SER A 16 20.37 21.37 2.49
N LEU A 17 19.83 21.13 3.67
CA LEU A 17 19.45 19.77 4.06
C LEU A 17 18.41 19.30 3.05
N PRO A 18 18.55 18.07 2.47
CA PRO A 18 17.48 17.52 1.66
C PRO A 18 16.22 17.45 2.51
N ALA A 19 15.11 17.96 1.98
CA ALA A 19 13.82 17.78 2.63
C ALA A 19 13.64 16.29 2.86
N ALA A 20 13.42 15.87 4.11
CA ALA A 20 13.07 14.50 4.42
C ALA A 20 11.85 14.17 3.54
N ALA A 21 11.95 13.12 2.72
CA ALA A 21 10.82 12.62 1.96
C ALA A 21 9.78 12.13 2.98
N GLY A 22 8.81 12.99 3.30
CA GLY A 22 7.70 12.62 4.17
C GLY A 22 6.78 11.64 3.45
N VAL A 23 6.10 10.79 4.22
CA VAL A 23 5.03 9.94 3.69
C VAL A 23 4.00 10.84 3.01
N GLN A 24 3.74 10.59 1.72
CA GLN A 24 2.75 11.35 0.98
C GLN A 24 1.35 10.92 1.44
N PRO A 25 0.52 11.85 1.95
CA PRO A 25 -0.82 11.46 2.41
C PRO A 25 -1.72 11.11 1.23
N PHE A 26 -2.69 10.23 1.49
CA PHE A 26 -3.79 10.00 0.53
C PHE A 26 -4.58 11.29 0.30
N PRO A 27 -5.12 11.49 -0.92
CA PRO A 27 -6.03 12.62 -1.18
C PRO A 27 -7.21 12.65 -0.20
N PRO A 28 -7.75 13.85 0.15
CA PRO A 28 -8.90 13.97 1.05
C PRO A 28 -10.18 13.27 0.57
N SER A 29 -10.24 12.88 -0.72
CA SER A 29 -11.34 12.10 -1.29
C SER A 29 -11.32 10.62 -0.88
N PHE A 30 -10.20 10.12 -0.35
CA PHE A 30 -10.14 8.77 0.21
C PHE A 30 -10.82 8.72 1.58
N LYS A 31 -11.61 7.69 1.77
CA LYS A 31 -12.23 7.35 3.06
C LYS A 31 -11.50 6.16 3.67
N THR A 32 -11.52 6.08 4.98
CA THR A 32 -11.00 4.92 5.72
C THR A 32 -12.17 4.09 6.26
N GLU A 33 -12.02 2.78 6.19
CA GLU A 33 -12.97 1.81 6.72
C GLU A 33 -12.24 0.76 7.55
N GLU A 34 -12.86 0.31 8.64
CA GLU A 34 -12.40 -0.79 9.49
C GLU A 34 -13.26 -2.01 9.21
N ILE A 35 -12.75 -2.94 8.41
CA ILE A 35 -13.50 -4.09 7.93
C ILE A 35 -13.19 -5.33 8.76
N GLN A 36 -14.24 -5.91 9.36
CA GLN A 36 -14.11 -7.15 10.12
C GLN A 36 -13.94 -8.34 9.17
N THR A 37 -12.89 -9.12 9.41
CA THR A 37 -12.61 -10.36 8.70
C THR A 37 -12.56 -11.54 9.68
N ASP A 38 -12.14 -12.70 9.24
CA ASP A 38 -12.05 -13.86 10.11
C ASP A 38 -10.85 -13.74 11.08
N GLY A 39 -11.14 -13.26 12.27
CA GLY A 39 -10.16 -13.06 13.35
C GLY A 39 -9.28 -11.80 13.23
N ALA A 40 -9.60 -10.86 12.34
CA ALA A 40 -8.91 -9.58 12.25
C ALA A 40 -9.84 -8.43 11.86
N THR A 41 -9.39 -7.20 12.15
CA THR A 41 -9.95 -5.97 11.60
C THR A 41 -8.94 -5.42 10.61
N ILE A 42 -9.36 -5.23 9.37
CA ILE A 42 -8.51 -4.71 8.30
C ILE A 42 -8.81 -3.23 8.08
N HIS A 43 -7.78 -2.40 8.24
CA HIS A 43 -7.83 -0.99 7.91
C HIS A 43 -7.73 -0.81 6.40
N VAL A 44 -8.68 -0.13 5.80
CA VAL A 44 -8.77 0.02 4.34
C VAL A 44 -8.97 1.47 3.95
N ARG A 45 -8.20 1.94 2.99
CA ARG A 45 -8.41 3.24 2.35
C ARG A 45 -9.09 3.03 1.01
N VAL A 46 -10.20 3.75 0.77
CA VAL A 46 -10.99 3.62 -0.46
C VAL A 46 -11.22 4.98 -1.08
N GLY A 47 -10.95 5.11 -2.38
CA GLY A 47 -11.16 6.36 -3.11
C GLY A 47 -11.42 6.15 -4.59
N GLY A 48 -11.89 7.22 -5.26
CA GLY A 48 -12.20 7.19 -6.68
C GLY A 48 -13.51 6.49 -7.04
N GLN A 49 -13.76 6.35 -8.35
CA GLN A 49 -14.94 5.69 -8.91
C GLN A 49 -14.58 5.03 -10.24
N GLY A 50 -15.15 3.86 -10.53
CA GLY A 50 -14.90 3.09 -11.75
C GLY A 50 -14.58 1.63 -11.45
N PRO A 51 -13.94 0.91 -12.39
CA PRO A 51 -13.47 -0.46 -12.16
C PRO A 51 -12.59 -0.54 -10.91
N ALA A 52 -12.75 -1.60 -10.13
CA ALA A 52 -12.01 -1.74 -8.88
C ALA A 52 -10.55 -2.16 -9.10
N VAL A 53 -9.65 -1.58 -8.33
CA VAL A 53 -8.26 -2.02 -8.19
C VAL A 53 -7.89 -2.09 -6.71
N ILE A 54 -7.40 -3.25 -6.27
CA ILE A 54 -6.88 -3.43 -4.92
C ILE A 54 -5.35 -3.53 -4.93
N MET A 55 -4.70 -2.82 -4.00
CA MET A 55 -3.26 -2.66 -3.96
C MET A 55 -2.71 -3.22 -2.66
N LEU A 56 -1.89 -4.29 -2.73
CA LEU A 56 -1.34 -5.02 -1.58
C LEU A 56 0.14 -4.69 -1.40
N HIS A 57 0.49 -4.17 -0.22
CA HIS A 57 1.84 -3.73 0.12
C HIS A 57 2.77 -4.88 0.53
N GLY A 58 4.06 -4.56 0.69
CA GLY A 58 5.13 -5.47 1.05
C GLY A 58 5.33 -5.69 2.56
N PHE A 59 6.33 -6.51 2.90
CA PHE A 59 6.74 -6.75 4.28
C PHE A 59 7.31 -5.46 4.91
N ALA A 60 6.97 -5.24 6.18
CA ALA A 60 7.35 -4.06 6.95
C ALA A 60 6.93 -2.71 6.33
N ASP A 61 5.98 -2.76 5.39
CA ASP A 61 5.37 -1.61 4.75
C ASP A 61 3.90 -1.48 5.17
N THR A 62 3.22 -0.46 4.68
CA THR A 62 1.79 -0.22 4.88
C THR A 62 1.14 0.22 3.57
N GLY A 63 -0.17 0.33 3.56
CA GLY A 63 -0.89 0.88 2.42
C GLY A 63 -0.40 2.28 2.00
N ASP A 64 0.29 3.01 2.88
CA ASP A 64 0.77 4.37 2.58
C ASP A 64 1.79 4.41 1.44
N MET A 65 2.52 3.32 1.18
CA MET A 65 3.42 3.23 0.01
C MET A 65 2.69 3.50 -1.31
N TRP A 66 1.40 3.18 -1.35
CA TRP A 66 0.57 3.30 -2.54
C TRP A 66 -0.01 4.70 -2.77
N ALA A 67 0.08 5.63 -1.81
CA ALA A 67 -0.59 6.92 -1.89
C ALA A 67 -0.33 7.69 -3.19
N PRO A 68 0.90 7.75 -3.75
CA PRO A 68 1.14 8.43 -5.02
C PRO A 68 0.40 7.77 -6.20
N LEU A 69 0.50 6.44 -6.32
CA LEU A 69 -0.15 5.69 -7.41
C LEU A 69 -1.67 5.65 -7.22
N ALA A 70 -2.13 5.50 -5.99
CA ALA A 70 -3.55 5.49 -5.65
C ALA A 70 -4.23 6.81 -6.05
N ALA A 71 -3.56 7.96 -5.84
CA ALA A 71 -4.07 9.27 -6.24
C ALA A 71 -4.27 9.38 -7.76
N GLU A 72 -3.38 8.81 -8.55
CA GLU A 72 -3.50 8.79 -10.01
C GLU A 72 -4.62 7.85 -10.48
N LEU A 73 -4.66 6.62 -9.96
CA LEU A 73 -5.66 5.63 -10.34
C LEU A 73 -7.08 6.02 -9.91
N ALA A 74 -7.22 6.76 -8.81
CA ALA A 74 -8.54 7.22 -8.33
C ALA A 74 -9.26 8.19 -9.27
N ARG A 75 -8.63 8.63 -10.36
CA ARG A 75 -9.25 9.48 -11.38
C ARG A 75 -10.30 8.72 -12.20
N ASP A 76 -10.11 7.41 -12.39
CA ASP A 76 -10.97 6.57 -13.24
C ASP A 76 -11.18 5.14 -12.70
N HIS A 77 -10.67 4.84 -11.49
CA HIS A 77 -10.83 3.57 -10.79
C HIS A 77 -11.36 3.76 -9.36
N THR A 78 -12.04 2.75 -8.85
CA THR A 78 -12.25 2.59 -7.41
C THR A 78 -11.01 1.92 -6.84
N VAL A 79 -10.20 2.69 -6.11
CA VAL A 79 -8.94 2.23 -5.53
C VAL A 79 -9.14 1.79 -4.10
N ILE A 80 -8.66 0.59 -3.77
CA ILE A 80 -8.80 -0.06 -2.46
C ILE A 80 -7.40 -0.38 -1.95
N VAL A 81 -7.04 0.16 -0.80
CA VAL A 81 -5.70 0.01 -0.23
C VAL A 81 -5.81 -0.46 1.21
N PRO A 82 -5.80 -1.79 1.45
CA PRO A 82 -5.75 -2.34 2.80
C PRO A 82 -4.35 -2.26 3.38
N ASP A 83 -4.25 -2.10 4.69
CA ASP A 83 -3.10 -2.56 5.45
C ASP A 83 -3.28 -4.07 5.68
N LEU A 84 -2.29 -4.89 5.35
CA LEU A 84 -2.39 -6.33 5.54
C LEU A 84 -2.48 -6.68 7.04
N ARG A 85 -3.13 -7.81 7.37
CA ARG A 85 -3.22 -8.36 8.73
C ARG A 85 -1.87 -8.29 9.45
N GLY A 86 -1.86 -7.67 10.65
CA GLY A 86 -0.66 -7.51 11.48
C GLY A 86 0.29 -6.41 11.07
N LEU A 87 -0.09 -5.56 10.11
CA LEU A 87 0.72 -4.43 9.64
C LEU A 87 -0.11 -3.14 9.63
N GLY A 88 0.58 -2.01 9.68
CA GLY A 88 -0.02 -0.69 9.65
C GLY A 88 -1.06 -0.47 10.74
N LEU A 89 -2.26 -0.03 10.35
CA LEU A 89 -3.39 0.23 11.24
C LEU A 89 -4.36 -0.96 11.38
N SER A 90 -4.12 -2.05 10.64
CA SER A 90 -4.88 -3.29 10.82
C SER A 90 -4.57 -3.95 12.14
N SER A 91 -5.50 -4.74 12.69
CA SER A 91 -5.29 -5.45 13.95
C SER A 91 -4.16 -6.47 13.87
N HIS A 92 -3.56 -6.77 15.03
CA HIS A 92 -2.42 -7.67 15.18
C HIS A 92 -2.85 -8.92 15.98
N PRO A 93 -3.65 -9.84 15.39
CA PRO A 93 -4.06 -11.07 16.07
C PRO A 93 -2.87 -12.01 16.29
N GLU A 94 -3.00 -12.95 17.23
CA GLU A 94 -1.94 -13.91 17.53
C GLU A 94 -1.71 -14.95 16.39
N THR A 95 -2.71 -15.15 15.52
CA THR A 95 -2.70 -16.19 14.48
C THR A 95 -3.28 -15.69 13.16
N GLY A 96 -3.29 -16.56 12.13
CA GLY A 96 -3.90 -16.28 10.84
C GLY A 96 -2.98 -15.57 9.85
N TYR A 97 -1.66 -15.67 10.04
CA TYR A 97 -0.68 -15.06 9.15
C TYR A 97 -0.30 -15.93 7.95
N ASP A 98 -0.89 -17.10 7.82
CA ASP A 98 -0.77 -17.89 6.60
C ASP A 98 -1.44 -17.18 5.41
N LYS A 99 -0.93 -17.40 4.23
CA LYS A 99 -1.36 -16.65 3.04
C LYS A 99 -2.78 -16.97 2.61
N LYS A 100 -3.27 -18.18 2.94
CA LYS A 100 -4.66 -18.56 2.66
C LYS A 100 -5.63 -17.72 3.48
N THR A 101 -5.37 -17.56 4.78
CA THR A 101 -6.18 -16.72 5.67
C THR A 101 -6.12 -15.26 5.22
N GLN A 102 -4.92 -14.72 4.92
CA GLN A 102 -4.79 -13.35 4.42
C GLN A 102 -5.47 -13.15 3.07
N GLY A 103 -5.45 -14.13 2.17
CA GLY A 103 -6.24 -14.11 0.92
C GLY A 103 -7.75 -14.07 1.19
N GLY A 104 -8.21 -14.75 2.24
CA GLY A 104 -9.58 -14.66 2.74
C GLY A 104 -9.93 -13.26 3.26
N ASP A 105 -9.01 -12.57 3.93
CA ASP A 105 -9.22 -11.18 4.36
C ASP A 105 -9.51 -10.28 3.14
N ILE A 106 -8.75 -10.44 2.05
CA ILE A 106 -8.97 -9.68 0.82
C ILE A 106 -10.37 -9.93 0.25
N ALA A 107 -10.82 -11.19 0.25
CA ALA A 107 -12.18 -11.53 -0.17
C ALA A 107 -13.24 -10.81 0.68
N ARG A 108 -13.08 -10.82 2.02
CA ARG A 108 -13.97 -10.12 2.95
C ARG A 108 -13.99 -8.62 2.77
N VAL A 109 -12.82 -8.00 2.52
CA VAL A 109 -12.72 -6.58 2.18
C VAL A 109 -13.57 -6.26 0.95
N LEU A 110 -13.40 -7.01 -0.13
CA LEU A 110 -14.17 -6.81 -1.37
C LEU A 110 -15.67 -7.04 -1.17
N ASP A 111 -16.06 -8.05 -0.37
CA ASP A 111 -17.46 -8.35 -0.07
C ASP A 111 -18.11 -7.20 0.72
N SER A 112 -17.42 -6.66 1.74
CA SER A 112 -17.89 -5.52 2.52
C SER A 112 -18.13 -4.29 1.65
N LEU A 113 -17.24 -4.07 0.67
CA LEU A 113 -17.34 -2.96 -0.29
C LEU A 113 -18.29 -3.26 -1.46
N LYS A 114 -18.93 -4.46 -1.52
CA LYS A 114 -19.82 -4.91 -2.60
C LYS A 114 -19.15 -4.94 -3.98
N ILE A 115 -17.88 -5.33 -4.00
CA ILE A 115 -17.06 -5.43 -5.22
C ILE A 115 -16.95 -6.88 -5.62
N GLU A 116 -17.48 -7.24 -6.78
CA GLU A 116 -17.46 -8.60 -7.30
C GLU A 116 -16.10 -8.99 -7.90
N LYS A 117 -15.50 -8.07 -8.67
CA LYS A 117 -14.22 -8.30 -9.36
C LYS A 117 -13.30 -7.10 -9.20
N THR A 118 -12.00 -7.39 -9.20
CA THR A 118 -10.98 -6.35 -9.05
C THR A 118 -9.74 -6.67 -9.88
N ASP A 119 -9.03 -5.64 -10.29
CA ASP A 119 -7.63 -5.75 -10.67
C ASP A 119 -6.78 -5.83 -9.40
N LEU A 120 -5.67 -6.58 -9.45
CA LEU A 120 -4.67 -6.64 -8.37
C LEU A 120 -3.42 -5.86 -8.76
N VAL A 121 -2.88 -5.11 -7.80
CA VAL A 121 -1.52 -4.56 -7.85
C VAL A 121 -0.84 -4.99 -6.57
N THR A 122 0.24 -5.73 -6.65
CA THR A 122 0.85 -6.37 -5.48
C THR A 122 2.37 -6.21 -5.48
N HIS A 123 2.95 -6.07 -4.29
CA HIS A 123 4.37 -5.90 -4.08
C HIS A 123 4.85 -6.83 -2.96
N ASP A 124 6.01 -7.46 -3.12
CA ASP A 124 6.70 -8.30 -2.13
C ASP A 124 5.77 -9.36 -1.51
N ILE A 125 5.55 -9.40 -0.18
CA ILE A 125 4.63 -10.36 0.44
C ILE A 125 3.19 -10.20 -0.04
N GLY A 126 2.81 -9.01 -0.51
CA GLY A 126 1.51 -8.78 -1.14
C GLY A 126 1.29 -9.68 -2.36
N ASN A 127 2.35 -10.09 -3.08
CA ASN A 127 2.26 -11.05 -4.17
C ASN A 127 1.81 -12.44 -3.66
N MET A 128 2.31 -12.86 -2.49
CA MET A 128 1.93 -14.15 -1.89
C MET A 128 0.46 -14.14 -1.42
N VAL A 129 0.02 -13.01 -0.85
CA VAL A 129 -1.39 -12.81 -0.45
C VAL A 129 -2.29 -12.76 -1.68
N GLY A 130 -1.90 -12.00 -2.70
CA GLY A 130 -2.61 -11.90 -3.98
C GLY A 130 -2.72 -13.24 -4.69
N TYR A 131 -1.64 -14.04 -4.67
CA TYR A 131 -1.66 -15.41 -5.20
C TYR A 131 -2.67 -16.29 -4.45
N ALA A 132 -2.63 -16.27 -3.11
CA ALA A 132 -3.54 -17.05 -2.30
C ALA A 132 -5.00 -16.61 -2.48
N PHE A 133 -5.25 -15.30 -2.67
CA PHE A 133 -6.57 -14.78 -3.02
C PHE A 133 -7.02 -15.27 -4.40
N ALA A 134 -6.19 -15.10 -5.43
CA ALA A 134 -6.52 -15.51 -6.80
C ALA A 134 -6.73 -17.03 -6.91
N ALA A 135 -5.96 -17.84 -6.18
CA ALA A 135 -6.11 -19.29 -6.16
C ALA A 135 -7.42 -19.75 -5.50
N GLN A 136 -7.89 -19.03 -4.48
CA GLN A 136 -9.16 -19.35 -3.79
C GLN A 136 -10.38 -18.77 -4.52
N TYR A 137 -10.22 -17.62 -5.18
CA TYR A 137 -11.30 -16.86 -5.79
C TYR A 137 -10.94 -16.43 -7.23
N PRO A 138 -10.68 -17.36 -8.16
CA PRO A 138 -10.16 -17.05 -9.49
C PRO A 138 -11.08 -16.12 -10.30
N ASP A 139 -12.39 -16.24 -10.11
CA ASP A 139 -13.37 -15.41 -10.82
C ASP A 139 -13.42 -13.95 -10.32
N ARG A 140 -12.75 -13.65 -9.20
CA ARG A 140 -12.69 -12.32 -8.58
C ARG A 140 -11.58 -11.44 -9.15
N VAL A 141 -10.60 -12.01 -9.87
CA VAL A 141 -9.43 -11.31 -10.41
C VAL A 141 -9.57 -11.11 -11.90
N THR A 142 -9.50 -9.85 -12.33
CA THR A 142 -9.58 -9.47 -13.75
C THR A 142 -8.20 -9.38 -14.38
N ARG A 143 -7.29 -8.68 -13.75
CA ARG A 143 -5.89 -8.49 -14.15
C ARG A 143 -5.01 -8.46 -12.92
N TRP A 144 -3.73 -8.75 -13.10
CA TRP A 144 -2.80 -8.74 -11.97
C TRP A 144 -1.43 -8.20 -12.37
N VAL A 145 -0.98 -7.18 -11.66
CA VAL A 145 0.36 -6.62 -11.73
C VAL A 145 1.15 -7.13 -10.52
N VAL A 146 2.22 -7.87 -10.78
CA VAL A 146 3.13 -8.45 -9.79
C VAL A 146 4.42 -7.66 -9.78
N MET A 147 4.85 -7.17 -8.61
CA MET A 147 6.06 -6.37 -8.47
C MET A 147 6.98 -6.96 -7.40
N ASP A 148 8.26 -7.06 -7.75
CA ASP A 148 9.42 -7.25 -6.87
C ASP A 148 9.35 -8.45 -5.92
N ALA A 149 8.77 -9.57 -6.34
CA ALA A 149 8.93 -10.86 -5.67
C ALA A 149 8.58 -12.03 -6.59
N PRO A 150 9.19 -13.20 -6.41
CA PRO A 150 8.80 -14.41 -7.11
C PRO A 150 7.43 -14.88 -6.65
N LEU A 151 6.64 -15.41 -7.58
CA LEU A 151 5.42 -16.12 -7.23
C LEU A 151 5.76 -17.53 -6.72
N PRO A 152 5.02 -18.07 -5.72
CA PRO A 152 5.20 -19.43 -5.27
C PRO A 152 5.12 -20.43 -6.43
N GLY A 153 6.15 -21.28 -6.58
CA GLY A 153 6.20 -22.31 -7.62
C GLY A 153 6.60 -21.81 -9.02
N ILE A 154 7.00 -20.54 -9.17
CA ILE A 154 7.49 -19.98 -10.43
C ILE A 154 8.94 -19.54 -10.27
N GLY A 155 9.81 -20.09 -11.10
CA GLY A 155 11.24 -19.78 -11.13
C GLY A 155 12.03 -20.55 -10.07
N ASN A 156 13.07 -21.24 -10.49
CA ASN A 156 14.16 -21.81 -9.68
C ASN A 156 15.45 -21.21 -10.13
#